data_b352f2bd195ac679d8c55e08daf76c3d
#
_entry.id   b352f2bd195ac679d8c55e08daf76c3d
#
_cell.length_a   1.000
_cell.length_b   1.000
_cell.length_c   1.000
_cell.angle_alpha   90.00
_cell.angle_beta   90.00
_cell.angle_gamma   90.00
#
_symmetry.space_group_name_H-M   'P 1'
#
loop_
_entity.id
_entity.type
_entity.pdbx_description
1 polymer ?
#
loop_
_entity_poly.entity_id
_entity_poly.type
_entity_poly.pdbx_seq_one_letter_code
_entity_poly.pdbx_strand_id
1 'polypeptide(L)'
;SPGQPFALDTVRVGGVEYRNYSTMPANLGQYFLNMQRHGEKDFALYQQERYTYAEGYSRSAGFAAALMGRYGVRKGDRVAILSRNNPQWMMAFVGATSIGAVAVPMNAWWTTEELDYGFEDSGARVVVADRARVERLIPIAERHGLQIISVDDCSGLEIDHTPFADLLAEYAGQAMPAVDVAPDDYATIMYTSGSTGHPKGALSSHRGILSALYSWMLMGVATKLVAGSEAPADKYPPAGLLTIPLFHCTASHSAFMLSVMIGRKLVIMHKWDPQEALRLIEEERITWFNGVPTMSAELQAAAATSDRDISSLAEIMAGGAARPPDQVGKTCSTFTRASPGIGS
;
A
#
# COMPACT_ATOMS: atom_id res chain seq x y z
N SER A 1 25.84 -9.73 13.73
CA SER A 1 25.85 -10.61 14.92
C SER A 1 24.42 -11.01 15.24
N PRO A 2 24.16 -12.21 15.82
CA PRO A 2 22.83 -12.61 16.25
C PRO A 2 22.16 -11.55 17.15
N GLY A 3 20.86 -11.31 16.95
CA GLY A 3 20.10 -10.31 17.72
C GLY A 3 20.26 -8.85 17.28
N GLN A 4 21.12 -8.56 16.31
CA GLN A 4 21.18 -7.23 15.69
C GLN A 4 20.05 -7.04 14.68
N PRO A 5 19.51 -5.81 14.51
CA PRO A 5 18.63 -5.49 13.38
C PRO A 5 19.31 -5.97 12.09
N PHE A 6 18.62 -6.63 11.21
CA PHE A 6 19.16 -7.17 9.95
C PHE A 6 20.20 -8.31 10.09
N ALA A 7 20.30 -8.97 11.26
CA ALA A 7 21.05 -10.22 11.38
C ALA A 7 20.45 -11.26 10.42
N LEU A 8 21.33 -12.03 9.76
CA LEU A 8 20.93 -13.05 8.81
C LEU A 8 21.10 -14.44 9.39
N ASP A 9 20.15 -15.30 9.09
CA ASP A 9 20.23 -16.75 9.24
C ASP A 9 20.02 -17.46 7.90
N THR A 10 19.96 -18.79 7.91
CA THR A 10 19.67 -19.60 6.72
C THR A 10 18.36 -20.33 6.95
N VAL A 11 17.46 -20.25 5.97
CA VAL A 11 16.19 -21.00 5.95
C VAL A 11 16.12 -21.86 4.70
N ARG A 12 15.38 -22.97 4.78
CA ARG A 12 15.18 -23.87 3.65
C ARG A 12 13.73 -23.78 3.16
N VAL A 13 13.57 -23.37 1.90
CA VAL A 13 12.26 -23.22 1.26
C VAL A 13 12.26 -24.04 -0.03
N GLY A 14 11.32 -24.96 -0.20
CA GLY A 14 11.23 -25.81 -1.38
C GLY A 14 12.51 -26.65 -1.64
N GLY A 15 13.27 -26.98 -0.58
CA GLY A 15 14.53 -27.72 -0.69
C GLY A 15 15.76 -26.86 -0.97
N VAL A 16 15.61 -25.56 -1.23
CA VAL A 16 16.69 -24.60 -1.51
C VAL A 16 16.99 -23.77 -0.24
N GLU A 17 18.27 -23.51 0.01
CA GLU A 17 18.70 -22.66 1.13
C GLU A 17 18.73 -21.17 0.70
N TYR A 18 18.15 -20.31 1.57
CA TYR A 18 18.10 -18.87 1.39
C TYR A 18 18.60 -18.13 2.62
N ARG A 19 19.21 -16.97 2.40
CA ARG A 19 19.48 -16.00 3.46
C ARG A 19 18.18 -15.37 3.90
N ASN A 20 17.96 -15.27 5.21
CA ASN A 20 16.74 -14.71 5.82
C ASN A 20 17.13 -13.75 6.94
N TYR A 21 16.33 -12.70 7.14
CA TYR A 21 16.50 -11.81 8.28
C TYR A 21 15.95 -12.49 9.55
N SER A 22 16.82 -12.78 10.53
CA SER A 22 16.45 -13.53 11.74
C SER A 22 15.49 -12.77 12.68
N THR A 23 15.41 -11.45 12.55
CA THR A 23 14.54 -10.58 13.36
C THR A 23 13.21 -10.24 12.67
N MET A 24 12.99 -10.78 11.49
CA MET A 24 11.79 -10.54 10.69
C MET A 24 10.59 -11.27 11.32
N PRO A 25 9.38 -10.66 11.38
CA PRO A 25 8.16 -11.36 11.76
C PRO A 25 7.90 -12.57 10.86
N ALA A 26 7.21 -13.59 11.38
CA ALA A 26 6.92 -14.78 10.60
C ALA A 26 5.96 -14.51 9.42
N ASN A 27 5.02 -13.58 9.58
CA ASN A 27 4.00 -13.27 8.59
C ASN A 27 3.54 -11.80 8.66
N LEU A 28 2.72 -11.39 7.70
CA LEU A 28 2.20 -10.02 7.62
C LEU A 28 1.26 -9.67 8.79
N GLY A 29 0.51 -10.62 9.33
CA GLY A 29 -0.33 -10.37 10.50
C GLY A 29 0.50 -9.92 11.70
N GLN A 30 1.62 -10.60 11.97
CA GLN A 30 2.58 -10.18 12.99
C GLN A 30 3.27 -8.85 12.64
N TYR A 31 3.57 -8.63 11.38
CA TYR A 31 4.13 -7.36 10.90
C TYR A 31 3.21 -6.17 11.18
N PHE A 32 1.90 -6.31 10.93
CA PHE A 32 0.93 -5.25 11.12
C PHE A 32 0.66 -4.91 12.60
N LEU A 33 1.14 -5.71 13.56
CA LEU A 33 1.16 -5.29 14.96
C LEU A 33 1.97 -4.00 15.21
N ASN A 34 2.85 -3.61 14.28
CA ASN A 34 3.50 -2.31 14.32
C ASN A 34 2.50 -1.14 14.29
N MET A 35 1.33 -1.31 13.66
CA MET A 35 0.28 -0.28 13.68
C MET A 35 -0.19 0.03 15.10
N GLN A 36 -0.34 -0.98 15.95
CA GLN A 36 -0.70 -0.77 17.36
C GLN A 36 0.41 -0.05 18.15
N ARG A 37 1.69 -0.29 17.82
CA ARG A 37 2.82 0.41 18.45
C ARG A 37 2.86 1.91 18.14
N HIS A 38 2.35 2.30 16.97
CA HIS A 38 2.27 3.71 16.59
C HIS A 38 1.05 4.41 17.21
N GLY A 39 0.03 3.68 17.64
CA GLY A 39 -1.10 4.16 18.42
C GLY A 39 -1.83 5.33 17.75
N GLU A 40 -1.89 6.45 18.45
CA GLU A 40 -2.63 7.65 18.03
C GLU A 40 -1.94 8.51 16.96
N LYS A 41 -0.78 8.08 16.42
CA LYS A 41 -0.18 8.78 15.28
C LYS A 41 -1.09 8.68 14.07
N ASP A 42 -1.13 9.75 13.28
CA ASP A 42 -1.82 9.74 11.98
C ASP A 42 -1.29 8.62 11.08
N PHE A 43 -2.21 7.81 10.56
CA PHE A 43 -1.94 6.73 9.63
C PHE A 43 -2.25 7.15 8.20
N ALA A 44 -3.50 7.53 7.94
CA ALA A 44 -3.99 7.83 6.62
C ALA A 44 -4.92 9.03 6.62
N LEU A 45 -4.67 9.95 5.69
CA LEU A 45 -5.52 11.10 5.40
C LEU A 45 -6.00 11.00 3.97
N TYR A 46 -7.31 11.14 3.76
CA TYR A 46 -7.93 11.11 2.45
C TYR A 46 -9.15 12.01 2.43
N GLN A 47 -9.11 13.07 1.66
CA GLN A 47 -10.17 14.08 1.62
C GLN A 47 -10.51 14.62 3.04
N GLN A 48 -11.69 14.30 3.58
CA GLN A 48 -12.11 14.70 4.93
C GLN A 48 -11.86 13.60 5.99
N GLU A 49 -11.40 12.42 5.55
CA GLU A 49 -11.14 11.29 6.44
C GLU A 49 -9.72 11.36 7.00
N ARG A 50 -9.61 11.16 8.31
CA ARG A 50 -8.33 11.05 9.03
C ARG A 50 -8.42 9.86 9.98
N TYR A 51 -7.46 8.97 9.87
CA TYR A 51 -7.36 7.77 10.71
C TYR A 51 -6.02 7.73 11.41
N THR A 52 -6.04 7.36 12.70
CA THR A 52 -4.83 6.99 13.44
C THR A 52 -4.41 5.56 13.08
N TYR A 53 -3.18 5.19 13.44
CA TYR A 53 -2.69 3.83 13.28
C TYR A 53 -3.52 2.82 14.10
N ALA A 54 -3.93 3.18 15.32
CA ALA A 54 -4.80 2.35 16.16
C ALA A 54 -6.16 2.11 15.50
N GLU A 55 -6.79 3.17 14.98
CA GLU A 55 -8.06 3.07 14.25
C GLU A 55 -7.92 2.24 12.97
N GLY A 56 -6.87 2.48 12.17
CA GLY A 56 -6.57 1.70 10.97
C GLY A 56 -6.44 0.21 11.26
N TYR A 57 -5.73 -0.15 12.33
CA TYR A 57 -5.60 -1.56 12.75
C TYR A 57 -6.93 -2.14 13.24
N SER A 58 -7.66 -1.41 14.09
CA SER A 58 -8.94 -1.87 14.63
C SER A 58 -9.97 -2.10 13.51
N ARG A 59 -10.05 -1.19 12.54
CA ARG A 59 -10.92 -1.35 11.37
C ARG A 59 -10.50 -2.53 10.49
N SER A 60 -9.19 -2.72 10.30
CA SER A 60 -8.67 -3.90 9.58
C SER A 60 -9.01 -5.21 10.31
N ALA A 61 -9.00 -5.22 11.64
CA ALA A 61 -9.38 -6.37 12.45
C ALA A 61 -10.88 -6.68 12.31
N GLY A 62 -11.74 -5.66 12.37
CA GLY A 62 -13.18 -5.81 12.11
C GLY A 62 -13.46 -6.36 10.71
N PHE A 63 -12.76 -5.82 9.69
CA PHE A 63 -12.87 -6.33 8.32
C PHE A 63 -12.41 -7.79 8.20
N ALA A 64 -11.31 -8.18 8.84
CA ALA A 64 -10.84 -9.56 8.88
C ALA A 64 -11.85 -10.50 9.53
N ALA A 65 -12.49 -10.07 10.63
CA ALA A 65 -13.56 -10.82 11.28
C ALA A 65 -14.78 -10.99 10.37
N ALA A 66 -15.17 -9.92 9.63
CA ALA A 66 -16.23 -9.98 8.63
C ALA A 66 -15.90 -10.96 7.48
N LEU A 67 -14.67 -10.93 6.96
CA LEU A 67 -14.24 -11.89 5.93
C LEU A 67 -14.42 -13.33 6.39
N MET A 68 -14.04 -13.66 7.61
CA MET A 68 -14.16 -15.02 8.13
C MET A 68 -15.60 -15.38 8.52
N GLY A 69 -16.31 -14.47 9.20
CA GLY A 69 -17.62 -14.74 9.78
C GLY A 69 -18.74 -14.67 8.74
N ARG A 70 -18.78 -13.63 7.92
CA ARG A 70 -19.87 -13.39 6.96
C ARG A 70 -19.59 -13.99 5.59
N TYR A 71 -18.35 -13.86 5.09
CA TYR A 71 -17.96 -14.32 3.75
C TYR A 71 -17.32 -15.70 3.74
N GLY A 72 -17.09 -16.31 4.90
CA GLY A 72 -16.53 -17.64 5.01
C GLY A 72 -15.09 -17.78 4.52
N VAL A 73 -14.37 -16.66 4.34
CA VAL A 73 -12.98 -16.64 3.88
C VAL A 73 -12.07 -17.42 4.84
N ARG A 74 -11.20 -18.23 4.30
CA ARG A 74 -10.21 -19.03 5.01
C ARG A 74 -8.80 -18.74 4.48
N LYS A 75 -7.79 -19.19 5.20
CA LYS A 75 -6.40 -19.15 4.77
C LYS A 75 -6.25 -19.73 3.36
N GLY A 76 -5.58 -18.99 2.48
CA GLY A 76 -5.38 -19.35 1.07
C GLY A 76 -6.50 -18.91 0.13
N ASP A 77 -7.66 -18.48 0.63
CA ASP A 77 -8.69 -17.89 -0.23
C ASP A 77 -8.25 -16.52 -0.76
N ARG A 78 -8.67 -16.18 -1.97
CA ARG A 78 -8.32 -14.92 -2.63
C ARG A 78 -9.39 -13.87 -2.36
N VAL A 79 -8.92 -12.69 -1.95
CA VAL A 79 -9.75 -11.49 -1.74
C VAL A 79 -9.26 -10.40 -2.68
N ALA A 80 -10.06 -10.04 -3.67
CA ALA A 80 -9.72 -8.98 -4.61
C ALA A 80 -9.89 -7.60 -3.96
N ILE A 81 -8.96 -6.69 -4.28
CA ILE A 81 -9.05 -5.28 -3.91
C ILE A 81 -8.99 -4.48 -5.21
N LEU A 82 -10.14 -3.96 -5.64
CA LEU A 82 -10.36 -3.32 -6.92
C LEU A 82 -10.87 -1.89 -6.69
N SER A 83 -10.01 -1.01 -6.23
CA SER A 83 -10.35 0.39 -6.05
C SER A 83 -9.15 1.31 -6.30
N ARG A 84 -9.41 2.60 -6.47
CA ARG A 84 -8.37 3.63 -6.37
C ARG A 84 -7.82 3.70 -4.95
N ASN A 85 -6.76 4.49 -4.79
CA ASN A 85 -6.17 4.73 -3.48
C ASN A 85 -7.19 5.35 -2.52
N ASN A 86 -7.41 4.67 -1.41
CA ASN A 86 -8.22 5.12 -0.27
C ASN A 86 -7.80 4.36 0.99
N PRO A 87 -8.18 4.80 2.19
CA PRO A 87 -7.87 4.10 3.43
C PRO A 87 -8.46 2.69 3.51
N GLN A 88 -9.64 2.49 2.91
CA GLN A 88 -10.34 1.19 2.89
C GLN A 88 -9.54 0.12 2.13
N TRP A 89 -8.85 0.51 1.05
CA TRP A 89 -7.92 -0.36 0.34
C TRP A 89 -6.84 -0.91 1.27
N MET A 90 -6.22 -0.02 2.06
CA MET A 90 -5.16 -0.42 3.00
C MET A 90 -5.70 -1.29 4.13
N MET A 91 -6.88 -0.95 4.68
CA MET A 91 -7.54 -1.74 5.72
C MET A 91 -7.93 -3.14 5.21
N ALA A 92 -8.42 -3.24 3.98
CA ALA A 92 -8.75 -4.51 3.34
C ALA A 92 -7.50 -5.38 3.12
N PHE A 93 -6.39 -4.78 2.67
CA PHE A 93 -5.12 -5.47 2.50
C PHE A 93 -4.58 -6.02 3.83
N VAL A 94 -4.57 -5.18 4.88
CA VAL A 94 -4.16 -5.59 6.23
C VAL A 94 -5.03 -6.72 6.76
N GLY A 95 -6.36 -6.56 6.68
CA GLY A 95 -7.31 -7.55 7.19
C GLY A 95 -7.19 -8.89 6.47
N ALA A 96 -7.20 -8.90 5.14
CA ALA A 96 -7.11 -10.14 4.36
C ALA A 96 -5.79 -10.88 4.61
N THR A 97 -4.65 -10.19 4.51
CA THR A 97 -3.34 -10.84 4.66
C THR A 97 -3.05 -11.27 6.11
N SER A 98 -3.63 -10.61 7.11
CA SER A 98 -3.46 -10.98 8.52
C SER A 98 -4.10 -12.33 8.86
N ILE A 99 -5.18 -12.71 8.17
CA ILE A 99 -5.83 -14.02 8.34
C ILE A 99 -5.31 -15.08 7.36
N GLY A 100 -4.24 -14.77 6.62
CA GLY A 100 -3.66 -15.68 5.62
C GLY A 100 -4.49 -15.83 4.35
N ALA A 101 -5.48 -14.96 4.11
CA ALA A 101 -6.09 -14.84 2.79
C ALA A 101 -5.09 -14.16 1.84
N VAL A 102 -5.18 -14.51 0.56
CA VAL A 102 -4.31 -13.96 -0.49
C VAL A 102 -4.96 -12.70 -1.04
N ALA A 103 -4.38 -11.54 -0.74
CA ALA A 103 -4.85 -10.29 -1.32
C ALA A 103 -4.53 -10.26 -2.83
N VAL A 104 -5.52 -9.86 -3.64
CA VAL A 104 -5.38 -9.72 -5.09
C VAL A 104 -5.64 -8.26 -5.46
N PRO A 105 -4.62 -7.39 -5.36
CA PRO A 105 -4.72 -6.02 -5.84
C PRO A 105 -4.91 -6.00 -7.36
N MET A 106 -6.13 -5.72 -7.82
CA MET A 106 -6.45 -5.62 -9.24
C MET A 106 -6.27 -4.19 -9.74
N ASN A 107 -5.85 -4.07 -11.00
CA ASN A 107 -5.67 -2.77 -11.62
C ASN A 107 -7.01 -2.03 -11.74
N ALA A 108 -7.16 -0.91 -11.05
CA ALA A 108 -8.37 -0.11 -11.00
C ALA A 108 -8.74 0.53 -12.37
N TRP A 109 -7.91 0.42 -13.38
CA TRP A 109 -8.20 0.90 -14.75
C TRP A 109 -8.60 -0.22 -15.71
N TRP A 110 -8.56 -1.48 -15.28
CA TRP A 110 -8.99 -2.59 -16.12
C TRP A 110 -10.43 -2.43 -16.60
N THR A 111 -10.66 -2.81 -17.86
CA THR A 111 -11.98 -2.95 -18.45
C THR A 111 -12.72 -4.15 -17.85
N THR A 112 -14.01 -4.28 -18.13
CA THR A 112 -14.80 -5.45 -17.70
C THR A 112 -14.21 -6.76 -18.24
N GLU A 113 -13.70 -6.80 -19.47
CA GLU A 113 -13.08 -7.98 -20.09
C GLU A 113 -11.76 -8.36 -19.38
N GLU A 114 -10.93 -7.36 -19.04
CA GLU A 114 -9.71 -7.60 -18.29
C GLU A 114 -10.00 -8.06 -16.85
N LEU A 115 -11.06 -7.54 -16.24
CA LEU A 115 -11.55 -7.99 -14.93
C LEU A 115 -12.10 -9.42 -14.99
N ASP A 116 -12.86 -9.78 -16.03
CA ASP A 116 -13.37 -11.12 -16.26
C ASP A 116 -12.21 -12.14 -16.27
N TYR A 117 -11.16 -11.84 -17.04
CA TYR A 117 -9.92 -12.62 -17.01
C TYR A 117 -9.26 -12.67 -15.63
N GLY A 118 -9.13 -11.52 -14.95
CA GLY A 118 -8.47 -11.45 -13.64
C GLY A 118 -9.20 -12.25 -12.54
N PHE A 119 -10.54 -12.30 -12.57
CA PHE A 119 -11.32 -13.12 -11.65
C PHE A 119 -11.25 -14.60 -12.00
N GLU A 120 -11.27 -14.97 -13.29
CA GLU A 120 -11.07 -16.35 -13.74
C GLU A 120 -9.69 -16.87 -13.29
N ASP A 121 -8.62 -16.12 -13.57
CA ASP A 121 -7.22 -16.49 -13.28
C ASP A 121 -6.93 -16.56 -11.77
N SER A 122 -7.36 -15.55 -11.01
CA SER A 122 -7.13 -15.51 -9.56
C SER A 122 -8.05 -16.43 -8.77
N GLY A 123 -9.25 -16.71 -9.28
CA GLY A 123 -10.32 -17.38 -8.57
C GLY A 123 -10.83 -16.62 -7.34
N ALA A 124 -10.64 -15.30 -7.27
CA ALA A 124 -11.18 -14.47 -6.19
C ALA A 124 -12.71 -14.40 -6.30
N ARG A 125 -13.40 -14.50 -5.15
CA ARG A 125 -14.87 -14.41 -5.09
C ARG A 125 -15.36 -13.28 -4.20
N VAL A 126 -14.56 -12.84 -3.26
CA VAL A 126 -14.82 -11.63 -2.45
C VAL A 126 -14.04 -10.48 -3.05
N VAL A 127 -14.69 -9.35 -3.28
CA VAL A 127 -14.06 -8.16 -3.87
C VAL A 127 -14.45 -6.90 -3.12
N VAL A 128 -13.45 -6.11 -2.75
CA VAL A 128 -13.61 -4.74 -2.24
C VAL A 128 -13.44 -3.78 -3.40
N ALA A 129 -14.47 -3.00 -3.72
CA ALA A 129 -14.46 -2.14 -4.90
C ALA A 129 -15.08 -0.77 -4.63
N ASP A 130 -14.57 0.27 -5.29
CA ASP A 130 -15.21 1.58 -5.35
C ASP A 130 -16.34 1.58 -6.42
N ARG A 131 -17.24 2.57 -6.34
CA ARG A 131 -18.44 2.65 -7.19
C ARG A 131 -18.15 2.41 -8.67
N ALA A 132 -17.16 3.13 -9.22
CA ALA A 132 -16.85 3.04 -10.65
C ALA A 132 -16.32 1.65 -11.06
N ARG A 133 -15.82 0.85 -10.12
CA ARG A 133 -15.38 -0.53 -10.34
C ARG A 133 -16.54 -1.50 -10.13
N VAL A 134 -17.40 -1.25 -9.15
CA VAL A 134 -18.66 -2.02 -8.99
C VAL A 134 -19.47 -1.98 -10.29
N GLU A 135 -19.61 -0.82 -10.93
CA GLU A 135 -20.29 -0.69 -12.23
C GLU A 135 -19.70 -1.61 -13.31
N ARG A 136 -18.37 -1.79 -13.33
CA ARG A 136 -17.70 -2.69 -14.29
C ARG A 136 -17.86 -4.17 -13.94
N LEU A 137 -18.17 -4.48 -12.66
CA LEU A 137 -18.39 -5.86 -12.22
C LEU A 137 -19.80 -6.36 -12.55
N ILE A 138 -20.80 -5.48 -12.75
CA ILE A 138 -22.19 -5.87 -13.00
C ILE A 138 -22.31 -6.98 -14.08
N PRO A 139 -21.67 -6.87 -15.26
CA PRO A 139 -21.83 -7.87 -16.33
C PRO A 139 -21.21 -9.23 -16.03
N ILE A 140 -20.29 -9.31 -15.05
CA ILE A 140 -19.50 -10.53 -14.79
C ILE A 140 -19.71 -11.11 -13.39
N ALA A 141 -20.40 -10.39 -12.50
CA ALA A 141 -20.52 -10.74 -11.09
C ALA A 141 -21.19 -12.10 -10.87
N GLU A 142 -22.29 -12.37 -11.56
CA GLU A 142 -23.03 -13.63 -11.45
C GLU A 142 -22.16 -14.81 -11.92
N ARG A 143 -21.49 -14.68 -13.06
CA ARG A 143 -20.63 -15.71 -13.63
C ARG A 143 -19.54 -16.16 -12.67
N HIS A 144 -18.92 -15.21 -11.94
CA HIS A 144 -17.84 -15.50 -10.99
C HIS A 144 -18.34 -15.71 -9.56
N GLY A 145 -19.65 -15.55 -9.29
CA GLY A 145 -20.22 -15.65 -7.94
C GLY A 145 -19.61 -14.60 -7.00
N LEU A 146 -19.45 -13.36 -7.47
CA LEU A 146 -18.78 -12.31 -6.72
C LEU A 146 -19.63 -11.83 -5.54
N GLN A 147 -19.00 -11.76 -4.38
CA GLN A 147 -19.51 -11.11 -3.18
C GLN A 147 -18.84 -9.74 -3.08
N ILE A 148 -19.61 -8.67 -3.33
CA ILE A 148 -19.07 -7.32 -3.48
C ILE A 148 -19.19 -6.54 -2.18
N ILE A 149 -18.08 -5.95 -1.76
CA ILE A 149 -17.99 -5.01 -0.65
C ILE A 149 -17.67 -3.64 -1.25
N SER A 150 -18.63 -2.71 -1.17
CA SER A 150 -18.51 -1.39 -1.78
C SER A 150 -17.84 -0.38 -0.84
N VAL A 151 -16.86 0.35 -1.34
CA VAL A 151 -16.19 1.42 -0.58
C VAL A 151 -17.02 2.70 -0.59
N ASP A 152 -17.61 3.01 -1.74
CA ASP A 152 -18.44 4.21 -1.93
C ASP A 152 -19.94 3.85 -1.88
N ASP A 153 -20.77 4.90 -1.86
CA ASP A 153 -22.23 4.73 -2.06
C ASP A 153 -22.51 4.17 -3.47
N CYS A 154 -23.01 2.95 -3.51
CA CYS A 154 -23.45 2.23 -4.71
C CYS A 154 -24.96 2.14 -4.83
N SER A 155 -25.71 2.96 -4.08
CA SER A 155 -27.17 3.04 -4.21
C SER A 155 -27.58 3.32 -5.66
N GLY A 156 -28.62 2.64 -6.12
CA GLY A 156 -29.11 2.73 -7.49
C GLY A 156 -28.38 1.85 -8.53
N LEU A 157 -27.36 1.08 -8.13
CA LEU A 157 -26.79 0.04 -8.97
C LEU A 157 -27.61 -1.26 -8.81
N GLU A 158 -27.88 -1.92 -9.91
CA GLU A 158 -28.60 -3.21 -9.94
C GLU A 158 -27.65 -4.39 -9.67
N ILE A 159 -27.06 -4.41 -8.48
CA ILE A 159 -26.15 -5.46 -8.04
C ILE A 159 -26.13 -5.56 -6.52
N ASP A 160 -26.13 -6.77 -6.00
CA ASP A 160 -25.98 -7.00 -4.56
C ASP A 160 -24.59 -6.60 -4.08
N HIS A 161 -24.53 -5.75 -3.08
CA HIS A 161 -23.29 -5.34 -2.45
C HIS A 161 -23.50 -5.06 -0.95
N THR A 162 -22.44 -5.11 -0.18
CA THR A 162 -22.43 -4.69 1.22
C THR A 162 -21.51 -3.48 1.37
N PRO A 163 -22.01 -2.34 1.89
CA PRO A 163 -21.15 -1.20 2.16
C PRO A 163 -20.04 -1.54 3.17
N PHE A 164 -18.82 -1.15 2.87
CA PHE A 164 -17.64 -1.37 3.72
C PHE A 164 -17.86 -0.75 5.12
N ALA A 165 -18.49 0.42 5.16
CA ALA A 165 -18.82 1.10 6.41
C ALA A 165 -19.79 0.29 7.30
N ASP A 166 -20.78 -0.38 6.70
CA ASP A 166 -21.74 -1.21 7.44
C ASP A 166 -21.04 -2.44 8.04
N LEU A 167 -20.13 -3.07 7.28
CA LEU A 167 -19.31 -4.16 7.82
C LEU A 167 -18.45 -3.70 8.99
N LEU A 168 -17.83 -2.54 8.88
CA LEU A 168 -17.02 -2.00 9.98
C LEU A 168 -17.86 -1.63 11.21
N ALA A 169 -19.12 -1.22 11.03
CA ALA A 169 -20.04 -0.97 12.13
C ALA A 169 -20.50 -2.28 12.79
N GLU A 170 -20.85 -3.30 11.99
CA GLU A 170 -21.27 -4.62 12.47
C GLU A 170 -20.18 -5.35 13.25
N TYR A 171 -18.93 -5.24 12.78
CA TYR A 171 -17.77 -5.92 13.37
C TYR A 171 -16.89 -4.97 14.18
N ALA A 172 -17.41 -3.85 14.65
CA ALA A 172 -16.67 -2.89 15.46
C ALA A 172 -16.14 -3.51 16.76
N GLY A 173 -14.89 -3.21 17.10
CA GLY A 173 -14.25 -3.70 18.32
C GLY A 173 -13.87 -5.18 18.31
N GLN A 174 -14.10 -5.91 17.22
CA GLN A 174 -13.61 -7.28 17.07
C GLN A 174 -12.08 -7.29 17.00
N ALA A 175 -11.48 -8.23 17.71
CA ALA A 175 -10.04 -8.45 17.63
C ALA A 175 -9.67 -9.09 16.28
N MET A 176 -8.41 -8.88 15.84
CA MET A 176 -7.88 -9.59 14.68
C MET A 176 -7.97 -11.09 14.91
N PRO A 177 -8.66 -11.85 14.04
CA PRO A 177 -8.79 -13.29 14.19
C PRO A 177 -7.43 -13.99 14.23
N ALA A 178 -7.25 -14.91 15.16
CA ALA A 178 -6.04 -15.71 15.27
C ALA A 178 -6.08 -16.85 14.25
N VAL A 179 -5.19 -16.80 13.27
CA VAL A 179 -5.02 -17.82 12.23
C VAL A 179 -3.55 -18.24 12.20
N ASP A 180 -3.29 -19.54 12.09
CA ASP A 180 -1.93 -20.04 11.92
C ASP A 180 -1.46 -19.83 10.47
N VAL A 181 -0.69 -18.75 10.26
CA VAL A 181 -0.15 -18.35 8.96
C VAL A 181 1.35 -18.60 8.95
N ALA A 182 1.79 -19.51 8.09
CA ALA A 182 3.21 -19.83 7.92
C ALA A 182 3.94 -18.75 7.10
N PRO A 183 5.26 -18.57 7.28
CA PRO A 183 6.05 -17.61 6.51
C PRO A 183 5.98 -17.81 5.00
N ASP A 184 5.85 -19.04 4.55
CA ASP A 184 5.86 -19.41 3.14
C ASP A 184 4.45 -19.54 2.53
N ASP A 185 3.39 -19.33 3.31
CA ASP A 185 2.05 -19.18 2.78
C ASP A 185 1.99 -17.97 1.82
N TYR A 186 1.15 -18.06 0.78
CA TYR A 186 0.97 -16.95 -0.14
C TYR A 186 0.19 -15.80 0.50
N ALA A 187 0.65 -14.59 0.26
CA ALA A 187 0.05 -13.37 0.80
C ALA A 187 -0.58 -12.49 -0.27
N THR A 188 0.00 -12.48 -1.50
CA THR A 188 -0.53 -11.64 -2.59
C THR A 188 -0.41 -12.31 -3.95
N ILE A 189 -1.35 -11.95 -4.85
CA ILE A 189 -1.23 -12.11 -6.30
C ILE A 189 -1.23 -10.70 -6.90
N MET A 190 -0.10 -10.28 -7.49
CA MET A 190 0.03 -8.97 -8.13
C MET A 190 0.18 -9.13 -9.63
N TYR A 191 -0.71 -8.48 -10.38
CA TYR A 191 -0.70 -8.57 -11.83
C TYR A 191 0.29 -7.61 -12.46
N THR A 192 1.11 -8.16 -13.38
CA THR A 192 2.04 -7.39 -14.21
C THR A 192 1.50 -7.30 -15.63
N SER A 193 1.82 -6.21 -16.34
CA SER A 193 1.56 -6.09 -17.78
C SER A 193 2.41 -7.11 -18.53
N GLY A 194 1.84 -8.28 -18.82
CA GLY A 194 2.54 -9.32 -19.57
C GLY A 194 2.89 -8.88 -20.99
N SER A 195 4.08 -9.23 -21.46
CA SER A 195 4.50 -9.03 -22.89
C SER A 195 3.71 -9.88 -23.89
N THR A 196 2.85 -10.79 -23.42
CA THR A 196 2.16 -11.84 -24.22
C THR A 196 0.64 -11.67 -24.30
N GLY A 197 0.11 -10.48 -24.06
CA GLY A 197 -1.31 -10.15 -24.26
C GLY A 197 -2.15 -10.15 -22.98
N HIS A 198 -2.05 -11.14 -22.08
CA HIS A 198 -2.77 -11.12 -20.81
C HIS A 198 -1.85 -10.83 -19.63
N PRO A 199 -2.33 -10.07 -18.61
CA PRO A 199 -1.59 -9.85 -17.37
C PRO A 199 -1.28 -11.20 -16.68
N LYS A 200 -0.10 -11.28 -16.05
CA LYS A 200 0.31 -12.47 -15.29
C LYS A 200 0.29 -12.17 -13.79
N GLY A 201 -0.36 -13.03 -13.02
CA GLY A 201 -0.40 -12.95 -11.56
C GLY A 201 0.91 -13.44 -10.93
N ALA A 202 1.68 -12.55 -10.34
CA ALA A 202 2.88 -12.88 -9.58
C ALA A 202 2.50 -13.20 -8.13
N LEU A 203 2.75 -14.43 -7.69
CA LEU A 203 2.55 -14.89 -6.33
C LEU A 203 3.70 -14.45 -5.44
N SER A 204 3.39 -13.89 -4.27
CA SER A 204 4.37 -13.58 -3.23
C SER A 204 3.97 -14.19 -1.90
N SER A 205 4.92 -14.83 -1.22
CA SER A 205 4.72 -15.32 0.14
C SER A 205 4.89 -14.21 1.17
N HIS A 206 4.41 -14.44 2.40
CA HIS A 206 4.65 -13.53 3.53
C HIS A 206 6.15 -13.28 3.74
N ARG A 207 6.97 -14.34 3.70
CA ARG A 207 8.44 -14.25 3.79
C ARG A 207 9.03 -13.39 2.69
N GLY A 208 8.62 -13.60 1.45
CA GLY A 208 9.16 -12.88 0.30
C GLY A 208 8.92 -11.37 0.42
N ILE A 209 7.70 -10.99 0.78
CA ILE A 209 7.33 -9.57 0.98
C ILE A 209 8.14 -8.96 2.14
N LEU A 210 8.17 -9.64 3.29
CA LEU A 210 8.90 -9.16 4.46
C LEU A 210 10.41 -9.03 4.21
N SER A 211 11.00 -9.97 3.47
CA SER A 211 12.42 -9.91 3.08
C SER A 211 12.71 -8.68 2.22
N ALA A 212 11.81 -8.33 1.29
CA ALA A 212 11.94 -7.12 0.49
C ALA A 212 11.85 -5.86 1.36
N LEU A 213 10.88 -5.78 2.29
CA LEU A 213 10.73 -4.66 3.21
C LEU A 213 11.96 -4.45 4.09
N TYR A 214 12.51 -5.54 4.65
CA TYR A 214 13.71 -5.48 5.48
C TYR A 214 14.94 -5.08 4.67
N SER A 215 15.04 -5.50 3.41
CA SER A 215 16.12 -5.09 2.50
C SER A 215 16.06 -3.59 2.18
N TRP A 216 14.88 -3.06 1.89
CA TRP A 216 14.71 -1.61 1.67
C TRP A 216 14.99 -0.79 2.93
N MET A 217 14.59 -1.30 4.10
CA MET A 217 14.89 -0.67 5.38
C MET A 217 16.39 -0.65 5.66
N LEU A 218 17.09 -1.76 5.39
CA LEU A 218 18.54 -1.83 5.51
C LEU A 218 19.22 -0.82 4.60
N MET A 219 18.78 -0.69 3.36
CA MET A 219 19.28 0.33 2.43
C MET A 219 19.09 1.74 2.96
N GLY A 220 17.90 2.06 3.49
CA GLY A 220 17.63 3.38 4.08
C GLY A 220 18.53 3.68 5.28
N VAL A 221 18.73 2.71 6.17
CA VAL A 221 19.66 2.84 7.31
C VAL A 221 21.11 3.01 6.84
N ALA A 222 21.54 2.19 5.86
CA ALA A 222 22.89 2.28 5.31
C ALA A 222 23.14 3.64 4.64
N THR A 223 22.19 4.17 3.89
CA THR A 223 22.29 5.49 3.26
C THR A 223 22.43 6.60 4.31
N LYS A 224 21.64 6.57 5.38
CA LYS A 224 21.76 7.53 6.50
C LYS A 224 23.13 7.43 7.20
N LEU A 225 23.64 6.22 7.40
CA LEU A 225 24.95 6.02 8.02
C LEU A 225 26.10 6.54 7.15
N VAL A 226 26.03 6.34 5.83
CA VAL A 226 27.02 6.84 4.87
C VAL A 226 26.98 8.37 4.77
N ALA A 227 25.78 8.96 4.79
CA ALA A 227 25.62 10.42 4.79
C ALA A 227 26.15 11.09 6.08
N GLY A 228 26.32 10.33 7.17
CA GLY A 228 26.88 10.79 8.43
C GLY A 228 26.09 11.89 9.10
N SER A 229 26.79 12.73 9.90
CA SER A 229 26.20 13.87 10.61
C SER A 229 25.77 15.03 9.71
N GLU A 230 26.07 14.96 8.41
CA GLU A 230 25.64 15.98 7.41
C GLU A 230 24.19 15.76 6.95
N ALA A 231 23.58 14.59 7.25
CA ALA A 231 22.16 14.40 6.99
C ALA A 231 21.34 15.41 7.81
N PRO A 232 20.45 16.20 7.18
CA PRO A 232 19.59 17.13 7.91
C PRO A 232 18.80 16.36 8.99
N ALA A 233 18.78 16.90 10.20
CA ALA A 233 17.94 16.35 11.26
C ALA A 233 16.48 16.37 10.79
N ASP A 234 15.75 15.29 11.03
CA ASP A 234 14.33 15.18 10.71
C ASP A 234 13.54 16.24 11.49
N LYS A 235 13.28 17.40 10.90
CA LYS A 235 12.58 18.53 11.53
C LYS A 235 11.10 18.23 11.77
N TYR A 236 10.52 17.41 10.92
CA TYR A 236 9.09 17.07 10.94
C TYR A 236 8.89 15.55 11.08
N PRO A 237 7.79 15.11 11.70
CA PRO A 237 7.42 13.70 11.70
C PRO A 237 7.33 13.16 10.27
N PRO A 238 7.64 11.88 10.03
CA PRO A 238 7.59 11.31 8.70
C PRO A 238 6.17 11.35 8.13
N ALA A 239 6.01 11.98 6.98
CA ALA A 239 4.75 12.11 6.26
C ALA A 239 4.98 11.94 4.76
N GLY A 240 4.17 11.14 4.08
CA GLY A 240 4.30 10.84 2.66
C GLY A 240 3.07 11.22 1.86
N LEU A 241 3.27 11.75 0.65
CA LEU A 241 2.21 11.98 -0.32
C LEU A 241 2.06 10.76 -1.23
N LEU A 242 0.92 10.06 -1.13
CA LEU A 242 0.64 8.85 -1.88
C LEU A 242 -0.13 9.18 -3.16
N THR A 243 0.56 9.12 -4.30
CA THR A 243 0.00 9.41 -5.63
C THR A 243 0.06 8.21 -6.57
N ILE A 244 0.95 7.26 -6.30
CA ILE A 244 1.09 6.02 -7.09
C ILE A 244 0.00 5.03 -6.67
N PRO A 245 -0.60 4.29 -7.62
CA PRO A 245 -1.66 3.34 -7.31
C PRO A 245 -1.23 2.20 -6.38
N LEU A 246 -2.02 1.93 -5.35
CA LEU A 246 -1.78 0.87 -4.36
C LEU A 246 -1.81 -0.55 -4.93
N PHE A 247 -2.42 -0.77 -6.10
CA PHE A 247 -2.35 -2.07 -6.77
C PHE A 247 -0.99 -2.36 -7.43
N HIS A 248 -0.04 -1.40 -7.42
CA HIS A 248 1.37 -1.64 -7.77
C HIS A 248 2.24 -1.82 -6.54
N CYS A 249 3.23 -2.73 -6.61
CA CYS A 249 4.14 -3.04 -5.51
C CYS A 249 4.90 -1.79 -4.99
N THR A 250 5.22 -0.84 -5.86
CA THR A 250 5.85 0.42 -5.46
C THR A 250 5.00 1.19 -4.44
N ALA A 251 3.69 1.24 -4.60
CA ALA A 251 2.83 1.92 -3.63
C ALA A 251 2.46 1.01 -2.46
N SER A 252 2.00 -0.21 -2.70
CA SER A 252 1.57 -1.11 -1.62
C SER A 252 2.71 -1.56 -0.73
N HIS A 253 3.88 -1.88 -1.28
CA HIS A 253 4.99 -2.40 -0.50
C HIS A 253 5.95 -1.30 -0.05
N SER A 254 6.52 -0.51 -1.01
CA SER A 254 7.54 0.47 -0.64
C SER A 254 6.97 1.78 -0.06
N ALA A 255 5.75 2.18 -0.41
CA ALA A 255 5.15 3.35 0.23
C ALA A 255 4.33 2.96 1.47
N PHE A 256 3.25 2.17 1.31
CA PHE A 256 2.34 1.85 2.40
C PHE A 256 2.99 0.96 3.47
N MET A 257 3.50 -0.21 3.12
CA MET A 257 4.01 -1.13 4.14
C MET A 257 5.25 -0.58 4.85
N LEU A 258 6.21 0.06 4.16
CA LEU A 258 7.32 0.73 4.86
C LEU A 258 6.84 1.85 5.79
N SER A 259 5.73 2.54 5.44
CA SER A 259 5.14 3.54 6.33
C SER A 259 4.63 2.93 7.64
N VAL A 260 4.03 1.73 7.57
CA VAL A 260 3.64 0.98 8.77
C VAL A 260 4.83 0.66 9.67
N MET A 261 6.00 0.38 9.10
CA MET A 261 7.20 0.07 9.89
C MET A 261 7.72 1.27 10.68
N ILE A 262 7.71 2.46 10.07
CA ILE A 262 8.33 3.66 10.65
C ILE A 262 7.32 4.66 11.26
N GLY A 263 6.03 4.36 11.18
CA GLY A 263 4.97 5.27 11.66
C GLY A 263 4.83 6.53 10.81
N ARG A 264 5.00 6.41 9.47
CA ARG A 264 4.82 7.51 8.53
C ARG A 264 3.34 7.74 8.25
N LYS A 265 2.88 8.97 8.40
CA LYS A 265 1.56 9.41 7.95
C LYS A 265 1.50 9.34 6.41
N LEU A 266 0.43 8.80 5.85
CA LEU A 266 0.17 8.80 4.41
C LEU A 266 -0.99 9.74 4.07
N VAL A 267 -0.71 10.75 3.27
CA VAL A 267 -1.71 11.65 2.69
C VAL A 267 -2.01 11.18 1.28
N ILE A 268 -3.25 10.80 1.05
CA ILE A 268 -3.69 10.16 -0.19
C ILE A 268 -4.36 11.19 -1.08
N MET A 269 -3.88 11.33 -2.32
CA MET A 269 -4.55 12.16 -3.31
C MET A 269 -5.55 11.32 -4.12
N HIS A 270 -6.78 11.83 -4.25
CA HIS A 270 -7.79 11.20 -5.10
C HIS A 270 -7.41 11.23 -6.58
N LYS A 271 -6.89 12.36 -7.03
CA LYS A 271 -6.40 12.60 -8.39
C LYS A 271 -5.17 13.48 -8.32
N TRP A 272 -4.20 13.23 -9.18
CA TRP A 272 -3.02 14.07 -9.26
C TRP A 272 -3.37 15.49 -9.72
N ASP A 273 -2.95 16.46 -8.93
CA ASP A 273 -2.96 17.89 -9.23
C ASP A 273 -1.78 18.54 -8.52
N PRO A 274 -0.85 19.21 -9.24
CA PRO A 274 0.36 19.76 -8.64
C PRO A 274 0.10 20.92 -7.67
N GLN A 275 -0.97 21.71 -7.84
CA GLN A 275 -1.31 22.79 -6.91
C GLN A 275 -1.89 22.23 -5.61
N GLU A 276 -2.75 21.22 -5.72
CA GLU A 276 -3.24 20.50 -4.55
C GLU A 276 -2.11 19.76 -3.83
N ALA A 277 -1.15 19.19 -4.55
CA ALA A 277 0.03 18.57 -3.96
C ALA A 277 0.85 19.58 -3.13
N LEU A 278 1.08 20.80 -3.64
CA LEU A 278 1.76 21.87 -2.89
C LEU A 278 0.97 22.28 -1.64
N ARG A 279 -0.36 22.38 -1.73
CA ARG A 279 -1.23 22.68 -0.58
C ARG A 279 -1.07 21.61 0.51
N LEU A 280 -1.15 20.34 0.13
CA LEU A 280 -0.99 19.22 1.06
C LEU A 280 0.42 19.13 1.66
N ILE A 281 1.47 19.44 0.89
CA ILE A 281 2.84 19.49 1.39
C ILE A 281 2.96 20.53 2.51
N GLU A 282 2.41 21.71 2.31
CA GLU A 282 2.42 22.78 3.31
C GLU A 282 1.60 22.43 4.55
N GLU A 283 0.33 22.08 4.37
CA GLU A 283 -0.62 21.86 5.47
C GLU A 283 -0.29 20.62 6.31
N GLU A 284 0.07 19.51 5.66
CA GLU A 284 0.33 18.23 6.30
C GLU A 284 1.82 17.98 6.57
N ARG A 285 2.68 18.96 6.26
CA ARG A 285 4.14 18.89 6.46
C ARG A 285 4.73 17.61 5.85
N ILE A 286 4.39 17.36 4.58
CA ILE A 286 4.88 16.20 3.84
C ILE A 286 6.40 16.24 3.76
N THR A 287 7.05 15.15 4.17
CA THR A 287 8.51 15.00 4.15
C THR A 287 9.00 14.14 3.00
N TRP A 288 8.12 13.35 2.41
CA TRP A 288 8.47 12.37 1.39
C TRP A 288 7.42 12.35 0.26
N PHE A 289 7.87 12.43 -0.97
CA PHE A 289 7.06 12.29 -2.17
C PHE A 289 7.64 11.22 -3.08
N ASN A 290 6.78 10.32 -3.56
CA ASN A 290 7.14 9.34 -4.58
C ASN A 290 6.10 9.40 -5.71
N GLY A 291 6.56 9.72 -6.91
CA GLY A 291 5.72 9.83 -8.11
C GLY A 291 6.43 9.32 -9.35
N VAL A 292 5.74 9.34 -10.48
CA VAL A 292 6.40 9.15 -11.78
C VAL A 292 7.17 10.42 -12.16
N PRO A 293 8.20 10.34 -13.04
CA PRO A 293 9.02 11.51 -13.40
C PRO A 293 8.24 12.74 -13.87
N THR A 294 7.11 12.55 -14.57
CA THR A 294 6.22 13.63 -15.01
C THR A 294 5.59 14.36 -13.82
N MET A 295 5.10 13.64 -12.81
CA MET A 295 4.54 14.25 -11.59
C MET A 295 5.60 15.08 -10.85
N SER A 296 6.83 14.58 -10.77
CA SER A 296 7.94 15.33 -10.15
C SER A 296 8.26 16.63 -10.93
N ALA A 297 8.22 16.58 -12.26
CA ALA A 297 8.45 17.77 -13.11
C ALA A 297 7.31 18.80 -12.97
N GLU A 298 6.06 18.34 -12.94
CA GLU A 298 4.89 19.20 -12.74
C GLU A 298 4.88 19.85 -11.34
N LEU A 299 5.24 19.08 -10.30
CA LEU A 299 5.39 19.61 -8.94
C LEU A 299 6.47 20.69 -8.88
N GLN A 300 7.61 20.50 -9.55
CA GLN A 300 8.68 21.49 -9.63
C GLN A 300 8.22 22.77 -10.35
N ALA A 301 7.53 22.63 -11.48
CA ALA A 301 7.01 23.77 -12.23
C ALA A 301 5.99 24.58 -11.41
N ALA A 302 5.10 23.89 -10.69
CA ALA A 302 4.14 24.52 -9.79
C ALA A 302 4.83 25.22 -8.61
N ALA A 303 5.84 24.62 -8.01
CA ALA A 303 6.60 25.19 -6.89
C ALA A 303 7.35 26.46 -7.27
N ALA A 304 7.84 26.57 -8.50
CA ALA A 304 8.58 27.75 -8.99
C ALA A 304 7.73 29.03 -9.03
N THR A 305 6.40 28.92 -9.05
CA THR A 305 5.45 30.04 -9.11
C THR A 305 4.53 30.12 -7.90
N SER A 306 4.84 29.41 -6.84
CA SER A 306 4.03 29.30 -5.63
C SER A 306 4.75 29.92 -4.42
N ASP A 307 3.99 30.63 -3.59
CA ASP A 307 4.48 31.16 -2.30
C ASP A 307 4.30 30.18 -1.12
N ARG A 308 3.87 28.94 -1.38
CA ARG A 308 3.63 27.94 -0.34
C ARG A 308 4.92 27.46 0.31
N ASP A 309 4.85 27.22 1.64
CA ASP A 309 5.97 26.64 2.39
C ASP A 309 6.11 25.14 2.16
N ILE A 310 6.96 24.76 1.22
CA ILE A 310 7.31 23.38 0.90
C ILE A 310 8.61 22.90 1.58
N SER A 311 9.11 23.64 2.57
CA SER A 311 10.38 23.36 3.26
C SER A 311 10.39 22.06 4.05
N SER A 312 9.23 21.45 4.29
CA SER A 312 9.11 20.12 4.90
C SER A 312 9.57 18.98 3.99
N LEU A 313 9.50 19.16 2.67
CA LEU A 313 9.80 18.11 1.70
C LEU A 313 11.29 17.81 1.65
N ALA A 314 11.69 16.66 2.21
CA ALA A 314 13.09 16.25 2.36
C ALA A 314 13.52 15.22 1.30
N GLU A 315 12.59 14.44 0.76
CA GLU A 315 12.89 13.39 -0.22
C GLU A 315 11.90 13.42 -1.39
N ILE A 316 12.43 13.41 -2.61
CA ILE A 316 11.65 13.27 -3.84
C ILE A 316 12.16 12.06 -4.59
N MET A 317 11.37 11.00 -4.59
CA MET A 317 11.67 9.77 -5.33
C MET A 317 10.88 9.74 -6.64
N ALA A 318 11.47 9.17 -7.67
CA ALA A 318 10.79 8.87 -8.92
C ALA A 318 10.97 7.38 -9.24
N GLY A 319 9.85 6.72 -9.52
CA GLY A 319 9.83 5.30 -9.89
C GLY A 319 8.96 5.05 -11.11
N GLY A 320 9.04 3.84 -11.68
CA GLY A 320 8.21 3.41 -12.79
C GLY A 320 8.68 3.85 -14.19
N ALA A 321 9.65 4.78 -14.30
CA ALA A 321 10.27 5.19 -15.56
C ALA A 321 11.67 5.77 -15.32
N ALA A 322 12.51 5.76 -16.36
CA ALA A 322 13.82 6.39 -16.31
C ALA A 322 13.68 7.92 -16.11
N ARG A 323 14.45 8.47 -15.18
CA ARG A 323 14.49 9.90 -14.89
C ARG A 323 15.52 10.57 -15.79
N PRO A 324 15.16 11.63 -16.56
CA PRO A 324 16.13 12.41 -17.32
C PRO A 324 17.19 13.03 -16.40
N PRO A 325 18.49 13.01 -16.76
CA PRO A 325 19.56 13.56 -15.91
C PRO A 325 19.34 15.02 -15.49
N ASP A 326 18.80 15.83 -16.37
CA ASP A 326 18.50 17.26 -16.12
C ASP A 326 17.47 17.49 -15.01
N GLN A 327 16.55 16.55 -14.80
CA GLN A 327 15.58 16.63 -13.71
C GLN A 327 16.21 16.51 -12.34
N VAL A 328 17.31 15.75 -12.21
CA VAL A 328 18.01 15.60 -10.93
C VAL A 328 18.57 16.94 -10.47
N GLY A 329 19.28 17.64 -11.36
CA GLY A 329 19.84 18.96 -11.07
C GLY A 329 18.77 20.01 -10.74
N LYS A 330 17.66 20.03 -11.49
CA LYS A 330 16.53 20.93 -11.24
C LYS A 330 15.84 20.62 -9.91
N THR A 331 15.71 19.34 -9.54
CA THR A 331 15.15 18.96 -8.25
C THR A 331 15.96 19.52 -7.08
N CYS A 332 17.30 19.39 -7.15
CA CYS A 332 18.19 19.93 -6.10
C CYS A 332 18.11 21.47 -6.01
N SER A 333 17.91 22.17 -7.10
CA SER A 333 17.82 23.64 -7.10
C SER A 333 16.46 24.17 -6.61
N THR A 334 15.37 23.49 -6.91
CA THR A 334 14.02 23.90 -6.53
C THR A 334 13.69 23.51 -5.07
N PHE A 335 14.13 22.32 -4.67
CA PHE A 335 13.88 21.79 -3.33
C PHE A 335 15.21 21.72 -2.58
N THR A 336 15.61 22.83 -1.99
CA THR A 336 16.94 23.00 -1.33
C THR A 336 17.22 22.01 -0.21
N ARG A 337 16.23 21.28 0.29
CA ARG A 337 16.35 20.22 1.31
C ARG A 337 16.10 18.83 0.78
N ALA A 338 15.59 18.69 -0.45
CA ALA A 338 15.20 17.39 -0.98
C ALA A 338 16.38 16.67 -1.64
N SER A 339 16.63 15.45 -1.21
CA SER A 339 17.54 14.53 -1.90
C SER A 339 16.77 13.79 -3.00
N PRO A 340 17.18 13.88 -4.28
CA PRO A 340 16.57 13.12 -5.35
C PRO A 340 16.95 11.64 -5.21
N GLY A 341 15.96 10.78 -5.05
CA GLY A 341 16.11 9.33 -5.01
C GLY A 341 15.54 8.65 -6.26
N ILE A 342 15.98 7.44 -6.54
CA ILE A 342 15.42 6.55 -7.55
C ILE A 342 14.60 5.50 -6.81
N GLY A 343 13.28 5.46 -7.06
CA GLY A 343 12.42 4.37 -6.65
C GLY A 343 12.52 3.24 -7.68
N SER A 344 12.69 2.02 -7.23
CA SER A 344 12.67 0.80 -8.06
C SER A 344 11.26 0.45 -8.50
#